data_54526b36048ba331aa24bb3a4102caf2
#
_entry.id   54526b36048ba331aa24bb3a4102caf2
#
_cell.length_a   1.000
_cell.length_b   1.000
_cell.length_c   1.000
_cell.angle_alpha   90.00
_cell.angle_beta   90.00
_cell.angle_gamma   90.00
#
_symmetry.space_group_name_H-M   'P 1'
#
loop_
_entity.id
_entity.type
_entity.pdbx_description
1 polymer ?
#
loop_
_entity_poly.entity_id
_entity_poly.type
_entity_poly.pdbx_seq_one_letter_code
_entity_poly.pdbx_strand_id
1 'polypeptide(L)'
;EKDILVVFPSLNWGTTKFIEEHKFLDKVFKNVIQQYQIPQTKFIIGGLSGGGMVSMRYAERANENIKNTYIKPKAVFAIDSPLDFSHLYQQSERDIERNFSEAAVNESKWLIDRYNSEFGGSPKDVPLEYVKNSIYSQSEKDGGNAKFLSKTPIIIYTEPAIQWQMKNRQRDLYDLNCTDISAMINLLQIRGNKEAELVVTHNKGIRPNGTKHPHSWSIMDSDKMLNWILEKLK
;
A
#
# COMPACT_ATOMS: atom_id res chain seq x y z
N GLU A 1 -13.35 -28.04 2.30
CA GLU A 1 -11.96 -27.58 2.20
C GLU A 1 -11.87 -26.56 1.07
N LYS A 2 -11.21 -25.42 1.33
CA LYS A 2 -11.02 -24.37 0.33
C LYS A 2 -9.54 -24.34 0.02
N ASP A 3 -9.16 -24.76 -1.18
CA ASP A 3 -7.76 -24.80 -1.59
C ASP A 3 -7.25 -23.40 -1.93
N ILE A 4 -6.64 -22.74 -0.94
CA ILE A 4 -5.96 -21.45 -1.13
C ILE A 4 -4.48 -21.64 -0.82
N LEU A 5 -3.63 -21.27 -1.77
CA LEU A 5 -2.20 -21.14 -1.54
C LEU A 5 -1.90 -19.69 -1.14
N VAL A 6 -1.27 -19.49 0.02
CA VAL A 6 -0.80 -18.17 0.48
C VAL A 6 0.73 -18.13 0.33
N VAL A 7 1.22 -17.11 -0.35
CA VAL A 7 2.66 -16.89 -0.57
C VAL A 7 3.05 -15.54 0.02
N PHE A 8 4.07 -15.54 0.89
CA PHE A 8 4.65 -14.34 1.46
C PHE A 8 6.04 -14.08 0.88
N PRO A 9 6.16 -13.30 -0.20
CA PRO A 9 7.47 -12.97 -0.73
C PRO A 9 8.19 -11.99 0.21
N SER A 10 9.45 -12.25 0.50
CA SER A 10 10.29 -11.34 1.27
C SER A 10 11.02 -10.39 0.35
N LEU A 11 10.64 -9.11 0.38
CA LEU A 11 11.35 -8.04 -0.31
C LEU A 11 12.54 -7.56 0.52
N ASN A 12 13.70 -7.51 -0.08
CA ASN A 12 14.86 -6.89 0.56
C ASN A 12 14.84 -5.38 0.31
N TRP A 13 14.24 -4.63 1.24
CA TRP A 13 14.13 -3.18 1.17
C TRP A 13 15.47 -2.43 1.15
N GLY A 14 16.56 -3.07 1.57
CA GLY A 14 17.91 -2.49 1.52
C GLY A 14 18.56 -2.54 0.14
N THR A 15 18.11 -3.42 -0.75
CA THR A 15 18.74 -3.63 -2.06
C THR A 15 17.79 -3.51 -3.25
N THR A 16 16.48 -3.72 -3.04
CA THR A 16 15.48 -3.63 -4.11
C THR A 16 14.94 -2.21 -4.20
N LYS A 17 15.15 -1.53 -5.33
CA LYS A 17 14.56 -0.22 -5.58
C LYS A 17 13.05 -0.35 -5.72
N PHE A 18 12.30 0.59 -5.19
CA PHE A 18 10.84 0.63 -5.27
C PHE A 18 10.34 0.59 -6.72
N ILE A 19 11.02 1.28 -7.61
CA ILE A 19 10.68 1.31 -9.05
C ILE A 19 10.86 -0.04 -9.76
N GLU A 20 11.56 -1.01 -9.15
CA GLU A 20 11.88 -2.33 -9.72
C GLU A 20 11.18 -3.51 -9.05
N GLU A 21 10.40 -3.26 -8.00
CA GLU A 21 9.75 -4.32 -7.19
C GLU A 21 8.82 -5.21 -8.02
N HIS A 22 8.19 -4.67 -9.06
CA HIS A 22 7.36 -5.45 -9.97
C HIS A 22 8.14 -6.58 -10.66
N LYS A 23 9.43 -6.37 -10.99
CA LYS A 23 10.28 -7.40 -11.60
C LYS A 23 10.56 -8.57 -10.64
N PHE A 24 10.67 -8.26 -9.34
CA PHE A 24 10.79 -9.30 -8.31
C PHE A 24 9.49 -10.09 -8.19
N LEU A 25 8.35 -9.43 -8.13
CA LEU A 25 7.04 -10.08 -8.06
C LEU A 25 6.76 -10.94 -9.30
N ASP A 26 7.13 -10.50 -10.49
CA ASP A 26 7.00 -11.30 -11.72
C ASP A 26 7.75 -12.63 -11.62
N LYS A 27 8.96 -12.63 -11.06
CA LYS A 27 9.73 -13.87 -10.81
C LYS A 27 9.01 -14.78 -9.80
N VAL A 28 8.47 -14.20 -8.73
CA VAL A 28 7.70 -14.93 -7.71
C VAL A 28 6.46 -15.58 -8.36
N PHE A 29 5.66 -14.80 -9.10
CA PHE A 29 4.46 -15.33 -9.76
C PHE A 29 4.77 -16.41 -10.78
N LYS A 30 5.82 -16.22 -11.59
CA LYS A 30 6.27 -17.24 -12.53
C LYS A 30 6.60 -18.56 -11.82
N ASN A 31 7.36 -18.49 -10.74
CA ASN A 31 7.75 -19.68 -9.98
C ASN A 31 6.53 -20.37 -9.34
N VAL A 32 5.63 -19.60 -8.71
CA VAL A 32 4.41 -20.13 -8.08
C VAL A 32 3.50 -20.81 -9.11
N ILE A 33 3.29 -20.16 -10.26
CA ILE A 33 2.47 -20.72 -11.34
C ILE A 33 3.06 -22.03 -11.87
N GLN A 34 4.37 -22.08 -12.11
CA GLN A 34 5.05 -23.27 -12.60
C GLN A 34 5.05 -24.41 -11.59
N GLN A 35 5.29 -24.10 -10.32
CA GLN A 35 5.41 -25.11 -9.25
C GLN A 35 4.05 -25.69 -8.86
N TYR A 36 3.01 -24.87 -8.78
CA TYR A 36 1.71 -25.26 -8.25
C TYR A 36 0.60 -25.34 -9.30
N GLN A 37 0.92 -25.13 -10.57
CA GLN A 37 -0.02 -25.20 -11.70
C GLN A 37 -1.23 -24.27 -11.54
N ILE A 38 -1.04 -23.07 -10.92
CA ILE A 38 -2.11 -22.11 -10.66
C ILE A 38 -2.36 -21.28 -11.92
N PRO A 39 -3.62 -21.10 -12.36
CA PRO A 39 -3.93 -20.23 -13.49
C PRO A 39 -3.53 -18.78 -13.23
N GLN A 40 -2.94 -18.10 -14.19
CA GLN A 40 -2.54 -16.67 -14.11
C GLN A 40 -3.68 -15.73 -13.73
N THR A 41 -4.92 -16.14 -13.96
CA THR A 41 -6.13 -15.36 -13.65
C THR A 41 -6.65 -15.54 -12.22
N LYS A 42 -6.00 -16.35 -11.39
CA LYS A 42 -6.46 -16.71 -10.03
C LYS A 42 -5.56 -16.13 -8.94
N PHE A 43 -5.20 -14.85 -9.07
CA PHE A 43 -4.36 -14.16 -8.09
C PHE A 43 -5.08 -12.96 -7.47
N ILE A 44 -5.00 -12.87 -6.15
CA ILE A 44 -5.27 -11.65 -5.36
C ILE A 44 -3.96 -11.31 -4.65
N ILE A 45 -3.62 -10.05 -4.65
CA ILE A 45 -2.38 -9.56 -4.05
C ILE A 45 -2.68 -8.48 -3.02
N GLY A 46 -1.82 -8.35 -2.04
CA GLY A 46 -1.99 -7.32 -1.02
C GLY A 46 -0.93 -7.38 0.06
N GLY A 47 -1.06 -6.51 1.04
CA GLY A 47 -0.10 -6.46 2.15
C GLY A 47 -0.32 -5.33 3.13
N LEU A 48 0.49 -5.34 4.18
CA LEU A 48 0.59 -4.29 5.17
C LEU A 48 1.65 -3.28 4.72
N SER A 49 1.40 -1.97 4.95
CA SER A 49 2.42 -0.93 4.75
C SER A 49 3.03 -0.97 3.33
N GLY A 50 4.34 -1.10 3.23
CA GLY A 50 5.06 -1.27 1.97
C GLY A 50 4.56 -2.44 1.11
N GLY A 51 4.12 -3.54 1.72
CA GLY A 51 3.54 -4.66 0.98
C GLY A 51 2.27 -4.30 0.22
N GLY A 52 1.40 -3.47 0.81
CA GLY A 52 0.22 -2.93 0.14
C GLY A 52 0.57 -1.93 -0.96
N MET A 53 1.57 -1.07 -0.73
CA MET A 53 2.10 -0.15 -1.76
C MET A 53 2.52 -0.92 -3.02
N VAL A 54 3.38 -1.92 -2.85
CA VAL A 54 3.91 -2.74 -3.95
C VAL A 54 2.79 -3.47 -4.68
N SER A 55 1.84 -4.03 -3.93
CA SER A 55 0.70 -4.76 -4.50
C SER A 55 -0.21 -3.86 -5.32
N MET A 56 -0.55 -2.68 -4.81
CA MET A 56 -1.38 -1.73 -5.56
C MET A 56 -0.65 -1.19 -6.79
N ARG A 57 0.62 -0.81 -6.65
CA ARG A 57 1.41 -0.34 -7.80
C ARG A 57 1.56 -1.42 -8.88
N TYR A 58 1.70 -2.69 -8.48
CA TYR A 58 1.72 -3.81 -9.42
C TYR A 58 0.39 -3.93 -10.18
N ALA A 59 -0.76 -3.85 -9.48
CA ALA A 59 -2.08 -3.90 -10.11
C ALA A 59 -2.31 -2.72 -11.07
N GLU A 60 -1.85 -1.52 -10.74
CA GLU A 60 -1.88 -0.35 -11.64
C GLU A 60 -1.11 -0.62 -12.92
N ARG A 61 0.14 -1.09 -12.82
CA ARG A 61 0.98 -1.44 -13.99
C ARG A 61 0.32 -2.49 -14.87
N ALA A 62 -0.30 -3.51 -14.27
CA ALA A 62 -1.02 -4.55 -14.98
C ALA A 62 -2.26 -4.03 -15.73
N ASN A 63 -2.93 -3.04 -15.16
CA ASN A 63 -4.11 -2.41 -15.76
C ASN A 63 -3.75 -1.34 -16.80
N GLU A 64 -2.65 -0.63 -16.61
CA GLU A 64 -2.12 0.32 -17.58
C GLU A 64 -1.75 -0.42 -18.88
N ASN A 65 -0.97 -1.48 -18.76
CA ASN A 65 -0.62 -2.37 -19.86
C ASN A 65 -0.25 -3.76 -19.33
N ILE A 66 -1.02 -4.79 -19.73
CA ILE A 66 -0.77 -6.17 -19.31
C ILE A 66 0.65 -6.68 -19.64
N LYS A 67 1.32 -6.08 -20.61
CA LYS A 67 2.71 -6.43 -20.93
C LYS A 67 3.72 -5.94 -19.89
N ASN A 68 3.32 -5.05 -18.97
CA ASN A 68 4.18 -4.51 -17.92
C ASN A 68 4.37 -5.48 -16.74
N THR A 69 3.54 -6.54 -16.65
CA THR A 69 3.52 -7.48 -15.51
C THR A 69 3.25 -8.91 -15.97
N TYR A 70 3.70 -9.87 -15.17
CA TYR A 70 3.50 -11.30 -15.48
C TYR A 70 2.07 -11.78 -15.26
N ILE A 71 1.35 -11.21 -14.29
CA ILE A 71 -0.08 -11.49 -14.04
C ILE A 71 -0.89 -10.20 -14.03
N LYS A 72 -2.21 -10.34 -14.20
CA LYS A 72 -3.17 -9.31 -13.86
C LYS A 72 -3.98 -9.76 -12.65
N PRO A 73 -3.79 -9.14 -11.46
CA PRO A 73 -4.53 -9.52 -10.26
C PRO A 73 -6.03 -9.30 -10.44
N LYS A 74 -6.86 -10.22 -9.92
CA LYS A 74 -8.32 -10.07 -9.89
C LYS A 74 -8.78 -8.99 -8.93
N ALA A 75 -8.06 -8.85 -7.81
CA ALA A 75 -8.36 -7.88 -6.78
C ALA A 75 -7.07 -7.53 -6.01
N VAL A 76 -7.12 -6.41 -5.28
CA VAL A 76 -5.99 -5.97 -4.45
C VAL A 76 -6.50 -5.53 -3.09
N PHE A 77 -5.72 -5.80 -2.03
CA PHE A 77 -6.00 -5.26 -0.70
C PHE A 77 -4.77 -4.58 -0.11
N ALA A 78 -5.01 -3.66 0.81
CA ALA A 78 -3.94 -3.04 1.58
C ALA A 78 -4.35 -2.83 3.04
N ILE A 79 -3.35 -2.82 3.91
CA ILE A 79 -3.52 -2.58 5.32
C ILE A 79 -2.61 -1.42 5.70
N ASP A 80 -3.23 -0.28 5.97
CA ASP A 80 -2.60 0.97 6.41
C ASP A 80 -1.33 1.34 5.60
N SER A 81 -1.44 1.29 4.28
CA SER A 81 -0.34 1.56 3.35
C SER A 81 -0.29 3.03 2.95
N PRO A 82 0.88 3.68 2.92
CA PRO A 82 1.02 5.01 2.34
C PRO A 82 0.80 4.94 0.83
N LEU A 83 0.12 5.93 0.25
CA LEU A 83 -0.26 5.93 -1.16
C LEU A 83 0.34 7.10 -1.95
N ASP A 84 0.48 8.27 -1.34
CA ASP A 84 1.13 9.45 -1.92
C ASP A 84 2.54 9.64 -1.33
N PHE A 85 3.56 9.46 -2.16
CA PHE A 85 4.94 9.54 -1.70
C PHE A 85 5.39 10.97 -1.42
N SER A 86 4.77 11.97 -2.06
CA SER A 86 5.01 13.37 -1.72
C SER A 86 4.51 13.68 -0.31
N HIS A 87 3.33 13.16 0.03
CA HIS A 87 2.76 13.31 1.36
C HIS A 87 3.59 12.54 2.41
N LEU A 88 3.98 11.30 2.13
CA LEU A 88 4.83 10.51 3.02
C LEU A 88 6.20 11.18 3.26
N TYR A 89 6.77 11.82 2.24
CA TYR A 89 8.01 12.60 2.38
C TYR A 89 7.81 13.78 3.33
N GLN A 90 6.75 14.58 3.15
CA GLN A 90 6.41 15.72 4.02
C GLN A 90 6.12 15.28 5.46
N GLN A 91 5.42 14.17 5.64
CA GLN A 91 5.20 13.57 6.94
C GLN A 91 6.54 13.19 7.60
N SER A 92 7.48 12.63 6.82
CA SER A 92 8.81 12.27 7.30
C SER A 92 9.63 13.49 7.71
N GLU A 93 9.56 14.60 6.96
CA GLU A 93 10.17 15.89 7.35
C GLU A 93 9.62 16.37 8.71
N ARG A 94 8.29 16.31 8.91
CA ARG A 94 7.65 16.70 10.18
C ARG A 94 8.04 15.82 11.36
N ASP A 95 8.19 14.50 11.16
CA ASP A 95 8.66 13.60 12.22
C ASP A 95 10.09 13.92 12.65
N ILE A 96 10.97 14.25 11.71
CA ILE A 96 12.35 14.65 11.99
C ILE A 96 12.38 15.99 12.73
N GLU A 97 11.59 16.97 12.29
CA GLU A 97 11.49 18.29 12.92
C GLU A 97 10.97 18.19 14.36
N ARG A 98 9.88 17.42 14.59
CA ARG A 98 9.30 17.20 15.92
C ARG A 98 10.26 16.46 16.85
N ASN A 99 11.10 15.60 16.32
CA ASN A 99 12.11 14.82 17.05
C ASN A 99 11.58 14.14 18.33
N PHE A 100 10.35 13.64 18.26
CA PHE A 100 9.65 13.11 19.44
C PHE A 100 9.85 11.60 19.61
N SER A 101 9.71 10.82 18.56
CA SER A 101 9.82 9.37 18.59
C SER A 101 11.05 8.92 17.82
N GLU A 102 12.06 8.40 18.51
CA GLU A 102 13.30 7.91 17.88
C GLU A 102 13.03 6.94 16.72
N ALA A 103 12.09 5.99 16.92
CA ALA A 103 11.73 5.04 15.88
C ALA A 103 11.12 5.73 14.66
N ALA A 104 10.27 6.77 14.86
CA ALA A 104 9.69 7.52 13.73
C ALA A 104 10.76 8.35 13.03
N VAL A 105 11.63 9.01 13.78
CA VAL A 105 12.74 9.82 13.22
C VAL A 105 13.68 8.96 12.37
N ASN A 106 14.06 7.79 12.87
CA ASN A 106 14.99 6.89 12.16
C ASN A 106 14.34 6.33 10.88
N GLU A 107 13.06 5.93 10.94
CA GLU A 107 12.30 5.51 9.76
C GLU A 107 12.18 6.65 8.74
N SER A 108 11.87 7.86 9.19
CA SER A 108 11.71 9.05 8.35
C SER A 108 13.00 9.46 7.65
N LYS A 109 14.13 9.42 8.34
CA LYS A 109 15.44 9.67 7.72
C LYS A 109 15.73 8.65 6.63
N TRP A 110 15.52 7.37 6.92
CA TRP A 110 15.71 6.31 5.94
C TRP A 110 14.80 6.47 4.70
N LEU A 111 13.52 6.84 4.90
CA LEU A 111 12.58 7.09 3.80
C LEU A 111 13.03 8.27 2.92
N ILE A 112 13.42 9.38 3.53
CA ILE A 112 13.90 10.57 2.81
C ILE A 112 15.16 10.25 2.00
N ASP A 113 16.16 9.60 2.61
CA ASP A 113 17.39 9.22 1.94
C ASP A 113 17.10 8.28 0.75
N ARG A 114 16.22 7.31 0.97
CA ARG A 114 15.80 6.37 -0.06
C ARG A 114 15.13 7.08 -1.24
N TYR A 115 14.13 7.94 -0.99
CA TYR A 115 13.41 8.63 -2.04
C TYR A 115 14.30 9.62 -2.79
N ASN A 116 15.15 10.35 -2.10
CA ASN A 116 16.14 11.22 -2.75
C ASN A 116 17.07 10.42 -3.68
N SER A 117 17.52 9.25 -3.23
CA SER A 117 18.38 8.36 -4.03
C SER A 117 17.65 7.73 -5.23
N GLU A 118 16.38 7.31 -5.05
CA GLU A 118 15.63 6.61 -6.10
C GLU A 118 15.00 7.56 -7.12
N PHE A 119 14.53 8.73 -6.69
CA PHE A 119 13.80 9.70 -7.53
C PHE A 119 14.67 10.88 -7.98
N GLY A 120 15.83 11.08 -7.33
CA GLY A 120 16.78 12.13 -7.72
C GLY A 120 16.60 13.46 -6.98
N GLY A 121 15.80 13.51 -5.90
CA GLY A 121 15.59 14.70 -5.08
C GLY A 121 14.27 14.67 -4.30
N SER A 122 13.97 15.78 -3.62
CA SER A 122 12.73 15.96 -2.87
C SER A 122 11.49 16.12 -3.80
N PRO A 123 10.25 16.02 -3.28
CA PRO A 123 9.05 16.32 -4.05
C PRO A 123 9.01 17.74 -4.63
N LYS A 124 9.73 18.68 -4.04
CA LYS A 124 9.86 20.05 -4.55
C LYS A 124 10.77 20.12 -5.77
N ASP A 125 11.83 19.31 -5.79
CA ASP A 125 12.84 19.32 -6.86
C ASP A 125 12.40 18.51 -8.06
N VAL A 126 11.75 17.35 -7.82
CA VAL A 126 11.37 16.38 -8.86
C VAL A 126 9.92 15.91 -8.72
N PRO A 127 8.92 16.81 -8.72
CA PRO A 127 7.52 16.48 -8.42
C PRO A 127 6.95 15.39 -9.34
N LEU A 128 7.33 15.38 -10.61
CA LEU A 128 6.83 14.39 -11.57
C LEU A 128 7.30 12.97 -11.28
N GLU A 129 8.48 12.78 -10.70
CA GLU A 129 8.94 11.43 -10.30
C GLU A 129 8.13 10.89 -9.12
N TYR A 130 7.69 11.75 -8.18
CA TYR A 130 6.77 11.35 -7.11
C TYR A 130 5.40 10.97 -7.64
N VAL A 131 4.79 11.78 -8.51
CA VAL A 131 3.51 11.46 -9.17
C VAL A 131 3.59 10.14 -9.93
N LYS A 132 4.64 9.94 -10.71
CA LYS A 132 4.85 8.74 -11.53
C LYS A 132 4.98 7.45 -10.70
N ASN A 133 5.55 7.55 -9.51
CA ASN A 133 5.82 6.39 -8.66
C ASN A 133 4.77 6.18 -7.55
N SER A 134 4.03 7.19 -7.12
CA SER A 134 2.93 7.08 -6.16
C SER A 134 1.78 6.24 -6.69
N ILE A 135 1.08 5.56 -5.80
CA ILE A 135 -0.17 4.85 -6.09
C ILE A 135 -1.28 5.88 -6.34
N TYR A 136 -1.38 6.83 -5.45
CA TYR A 136 -2.31 7.95 -5.52
C TYR A 136 -1.51 9.26 -5.42
N SER A 137 -1.90 10.27 -6.15
CA SER A 137 -1.30 11.61 -6.04
C SER A 137 -2.37 12.65 -5.86
N GLN A 138 -2.38 13.28 -4.70
CA GLN A 138 -3.32 14.36 -4.35
C GLN A 138 -3.20 15.56 -5.29
N SER A 139 -2.01 15.83 -5.82
CA SER A 139 -1.75 16.92 -6.76
C SER A 139 -2.41 16.71 -8.13
N GLU A 140 -2.76 15.47 -8.46
CA GLU A 140 -3.32 15.11 -9.76
C GLU A 140 -4.86 15.04 -9.71
N LYS A 141 -5.53 15.76 -10.61
CA LYS A 141 -6.99 15.77 -10.70
C LYS A 141 -7.61 14.39 -10.88
N ASP A 142 -6.89 13.48 -11.52
CA ASP A 142 -7.31 12.09 -11.75
C ASP A 142 -6.72 11.11 -10.73
N GLY A 143 -6.02 11.60 -9.71
CA GLY A 143 -5.36 10.78 -8.71
C GLY A 143 -4.09 10.09 -9.19
N GLY A 144 -3.53 10.53 -10.31
CA GLY A 144 -2.31 9.96 -10.89
C GLY A 144 -2.52 8.51 -11.35
N ASN A 145 -1.75 7.58 -10.77
CA ASN A 145 -1.83 6.16 -11.15
C ASN A 145 -3.10 5.47 -10.63
N ALA A 146 -3.78 6.00 -9.61
CA ALA A 146 -5.03 5.42 -9.08
C ALA A 146 -6.11 5.25 -10.16
N LYS A 147 -6.09 6.05 -11.24
CA LYS A 147 -7.01 5.89 -12.38
C LYS A 147 -7.00 4.48 -13.00
N PHE A 148 -5.86 3.79 -12.95
CA PHE A 148 -5.73 2.42 -13.46
C PHE A 148 -6.43 1.38 -12.58
N LEU A 149 -6.84 1.75 -11.34
CA LEU A 149 -7.58 0.89 -10.42
C LEU A 149 -9.11 1.08 -10.50
N SER A 150 -9.60 1.90 -11.40
CA SER A 150 -11.03 2.26 -11.51
C SER A 150 -11.99 1.09 -11.74
N LYS A 151 -11.49 -0.08 -12.13
CA LYS A 151 -12.29 -1.31 -12.35
C LYS A 151 -11.79 -2.51 -11.54
N THR A 152 -10.81 -2.31 -10.65
CA THR A 152 -10.24 -3.37 -9.83
C THR A 152 -10.95 -3.41 -8.49
N PRO A 153 -11.45 -4.57 -8.03
CA PRO A 153 -11.93 -4.71 -6.66
C PRO A 153 -10.80 -4.41 -5.67
N ILE A 154 -11.08 -3.49 -4.74
CA ILE A 154 -10.09 -3.00 -3.76
C ILE A 154 -10.73 -2.96 -2.39
N ILE A 155 -10.03 -3.46 -1.37
CA ILE A 155 -10.37 -3.24 0.03
C ILE A 155 -9.14 -2.74 0.78
N ILE A 156 -9.28 -1.63 1.49
CA ILE A 156 -8.19 -1.06 2.30
C ILE A 156 -8.65 -0.90 3.74
N TYR A 157 -7.87 -1.47 4.65
CA TYR A 157 -8.05 -1.30 6.10
C TYR A 157 -7.14 -0.20 6.61
N THR A 158 -7.66 0.63 7.52
CA THR A 158 -6.86 1.61 8.26
C THR A 158 -7.41 1.78 9.68
N GLU A 159 -6.52 2.09 10.62
CA GLU A 159 -6.86 2.46 11.99
C GLU A 159 -6.18 3.78 12.34
N PRO A 160 -6.87 4.94 12.18
CA PRO A 160 -6.25 6.24 12.45
C PRO A 160 -5.74 6.39 13.88
N ALA A 161 -6.49 5.89 14.88
CA ALA A 161 -6.15 5.92 16.30
C ALA A 161 -5.52 7.25 16.75
N ILE A 162 -6.14 8.38 16.38
CA ILE A 162 -5.57 9.75 16.48
C ILE A 162 -4.98 10.04 17.87
N GLN A 163 -5.70 9.70 18.94
CA GLN A 163 -5.18 9.93 20.30
C GLN A 163 -3.90 9.15 20.59
N TRP A 164 -3.80 7.92 20.09
CA TRP A 164 -2.59 7.12 20.19
C TRP A 164 -1.44 7.74 19.41
N GLN A 165 -1.71 8.21 18.18
CA GLN A 165 -0.71 8.87 17.32
C GLN A 165 -0.19 10.15 17.96
N MET A 166 -1.09 11.02 18.45
CA MET A 166 -0.71 12.25 19.15
C MET A 166 0.16 11.96 20.37
N LYS A 167 -0.21 10.97 21.20
CA LYS A 167 0.49 10.63 22.42
C LYS A 167 1.87 9.97 22.17
N ASN A 168 1.96 9.09 21.18
CA ASN A 168 3.13 8.22 20.99
C ASN A 168 4.04 8.66 19.85
N ARG A 169 3.55 9.51 18.93
CA ARG A 169 4.28 9.95 17.73
C ARG A 169 4.24 11.45 17.52
N GLN A 170 3.41 12.18 18.25
CA GLN A 170 3.05 13.60 17.98
C GLN A 170 2.56 13.85 16.55
N ARG A 171 1.92 12.84 15.96
CA ARG A 171 1.29 12.91 14.64
C ARG A 171 -0.17 13.30 14.79
N ASP A 172 -0.65 14.17 13.93
CA ASP A 172 -2.07 14.50 13.74
C ASP A 172 -2.68 13.73 12.56
N LEU A 173 -3.93 14.04 12.21
CA LEU A 173 -4.64 13.35 11.12
C LEU A 173 -3.94 13.49 9.77
N TYR A 174 -3.32 14.66 9.49
CA TYR A 174 -2.62 14.91 8.23
C TYR A 174 -1.33 14.12 8.08
N ASP A 175 -0.79 13.57 9.17
CA ASP A 175 0.39 12.72 9.14
C ASP A 175 0.05 11.24 8.91
N LEU A 176 -1.22 10.89 8.71
CA LEU A 176 -1.66 9.50 8.68
C LEU A 176 -2.01 9.02 7.27
N ASN A 177 -1.68 7.77 6.97
CA ASN A 177 -2.02 7.13 5.71
C ASN A 177 -3.51 7.18 5.37
N CYS A 178 -4.38 7.22 6.38
CA CYS A 178 -5.84 7.24 6.20
C CYS A 178 -6.34 8.44 5.39
N THR A 179 -5.63 9.55 5.34
CA THR A 179 -6.00 10.73 4.53
C THR A 179 -5.92 10.40 3.04
N ASP A 180 -4.81 9.86 2.56
CA ASP A 180 -4.62 9.48 1.16
C ASP A 180 -5.48 8.27 0.79
N ILE A 181 -5.59 7.31 1.72
CA ILE A 181 -6.46 6.13 1.54
C ILE A 181 -7.90 6.56 1.31
N SER A 182 -8.44 7.43 2.18
CA SER A 182 -9.82 7.90 2.04
C SER A 182 -10.03 8.71 0.77
N ALA A 183 -9.07 9.57 0.41
CA ALA A 183 -9.12 10.37 -0.80
C ALA A 183 -9.11 9.49 -2.07
N MET A 184 -8.23 8.49 -2.13
CA MET A 184 -8.16 7.55 -3.26
C MET A 184 -9.45 6.73 -3.39
N ILE A 185 -9.94 6.12 -2.30
CA ILE A 185 -11.16 5.30 -2.36
C ILE A 185 -12.36 6.15 -2.80
N ASN A 186 -12.52 7.36 -2.24
CA ASN A 186 -13.57 8.29 -2.65
C ASN A 186 -13.48 8.63 -4.15
N LEU A 187 -12.28 8.94 -4.65
CA LEU A 187 -12.06 9.19 -6.07
C LEU A 187 -12.45 7.99 -6.94
N LEU A 188 -12.06 6.79 -6.57
CA LEU A 188 -12.40 5.57 -7.31
C LEU A 188 -13.91 5.31 -7.34
N GLN A 189 -14.61 5.53 -6.22
CA GLN A 189 -16.07 5.40 -6.12
C GLN A 189 -16.79 6.44 -6.99
N ILE A 190 -16.36 7.71 -6.95
CA ILE A 190 -16.89 8.78 -7.83
C ILE A 190 -16.70 8.42 -9.30
N ARG A 191 -15.61 7.75 -9.65
CA ARG A 191 -15.31 7.27 -11.00
C ARG A 191 -16.01 5.95 -11.37
N GLY A 192 -16.88 5.46 -10.51
CA GLY A 192 -17.75 4.30 -10.77
C GLY A 192 -17.20 2.95 -10.32
N ASN A 193 -16.10 2.90 -9.58
CA ASN A 193 -15.64 1.65 -8.97
C ASN A 193 -16.50 1.31 -7.74
N LYS A 194 -17.53 0.48 -7.95
CA LYS A 194 -18.47 0.03 -6.90
C LYS A 194 -17.85 -1.01 -5.94
N GLU A 195 -16.66 -1.52 -6.27
CA GLU A 195 -15.94 -2.52 -5.48
C GLU A 195 -14.68 -1.94 -4.81
N ALA A 196 -14.59 -0.60 -4.71
CA ALA A 196 -13.57 0.07 -3.91
C ALA A 196 -14.12 0.33 -2.50
N GLU A 197 -13.50 -0.29 -1.49
CA GLU A 197 -13.98 -0.28 -0.11
C GLU A 197 -12.89 0.24 0.85
N LEU A 198 -13.28 1.17 1.73
CA LEU A 198 -12.50 1.61 2.88
C LEU A 198 -13.07 1.04 4.16
N VAL A 199 -12.25 0.33 4.93
CA VAL A 199 -12.62 -0.17 6.26
C VAL A 199 -11.81 0.55 7.32
N VAL A 200 -12.49 1.41 8.09
CA VAL A 200 -11.88 2.11 9.22
C VAL A 200 -12.17 1.31 10.49
N THR A 201 -11.11 0.95 11.23
CA THR A 201 -11.23 0.18 12.47
C THR A 201 -10.85 1.00 13.69
N HIS A 202 -11.23 0.50 14.86
CA HIS A 202 -10.96 1.13 16.15
C HIS A 202 -10.49 0.10 17.16
N ASN A 203 -9.37 0.39 17.84
CA ASN A 203 -8.80 -0.43 18.91
C ASN A 203 -8.51 -1.89 18.53
N LYS A 204 -8.30 -2.16 17.25
CA LYS A 204 -7.94 -3.48 16.71
C LYS A 204 -6.43 -3.69 16.62
N GLY A 205 -5.68 -2.59 16.50
CA GLY A 205 -4.22 -2.61 16.26
C GLY A 205 -3.45 -3.16 17.45
N ILE A 206 -3.07 -4.44 17.38
CA ILE A 206 -2.25 -5.14 18.37
C ILE A 206 -1.16 -5.93 17.63
N ARG A 207 0.09 -5.71 18.00
CA ARG A 207 1.23 -6.47 17.46
C ARG A 207 1.31 -7.87 18.06
N PRO A 208 2.04 -8.82 17.45
CA PRO A 208 2.19 -10.18 17.98
C PRO A 208 2.73 -10.26 19.42
N ASN A 209 3.49 -9.25 19.86
CA ASN A 209 3.99 -9.15 21.23
C ASN A 209 2.97 -8.57 22.25
N GLY A 210 1.71 -8.38 21.82
CA GLY A 210 0.63 -7.83 22.66
C GLY A 210 0.61 -6.31 22.79
N THR A 211 1.56 -5.58 22.20
CA THR A 211 1.59 -4.11 22.29
C THR A 211 0.56 -3.48 21.37
N LYS A 212 -0.14 -2.44 21.86
CA LYS A 212 -1.08 -1.66 21.04
C LYS A 212 -0.31 -0.85 19.99
N HIS A 213 -0.65 -1.06 18.73
CA HIS A 213 -0.09 -0.30 17.62
C HIS A 213 -1.06 -0.30 16.43
N PRO A 214 -1.59 0.87 16.00
CA PRO A 214 -2.60 0.94 14.95
C PRO A 214 -2.09 0.45 13.59
N HIS A 215 -0.81 0.57 13.31
CA HIS A 215 -0.16 0.06 12.12
C HIS A 215 0.23 -1.41 12.31
N SER A 216 -0.74 -2.32 12.18
CA SER A 216 -0.53 -3.76 12.35
C SER A 216 -1.55 -4.60 11.56
N TRP A 217 -1.21 -5.87 11.30
CA TRP A 217 -2.09 -6.83 10.62
C TRP A 217 -3.43 -7.03 11.32
N SER A 218 -3.47 -6.92 12.64
CA SER A 218 -4.65 -7.18 13.46
C SER A 218 -5.80 -6.18 13.27
N ILE A 219 -5.56 -5.04 12.58
CA ILE A 219 -6.65 -4.14 12.21
C ILE A 219 -7.58 -4.75 11.16
N MET A 220 -7.11 -5.74 10.42
CA MET A 220 -7.89 -6.49 9.44
C MET A 220 -8.66 -7.62 10.14
N ASP A 221 -9.93 -7.77 9.80
CA ASP A 221 -10.74 -8.91 10.18
C ASP A 221 -10.44 -10.08 9.24
N SER A 222 -9.79 -11.12 9.76
CA SER A 222 -9.31 -12.24 8.95
C SER A 222 -10.44 -13.04 8.28
N ASP A 223 -11.57 -13.22 8.96
CA ASP A 223 -12.70 -13.99 8.41
C ASP A 223 -13.40 -13.21 7.29
N LYS A 224 -13.60 -11.91 7.49
CA LYS A 224 -14.13 -11.03 6.45
C LYS A 224 -13.21 -10.97 5.23
N MET A 225 -11.91 -10.84 5.46
CA MET A 225 -10.92 -10.82 4.39
C MET A 225 -10.90 -12.15 3.61
N LEU A 226 -10.94 -13.28 4.31
CA LEU A 226 -10.98 -14.59 3.67
C LEU A 226 -12.23 -14.76 2.80
N ASN A 227 -13.39 -14.35 3.32
CA ASN A 227 -14.65 -14.39 2.55
C ASN A 227 -14.59 -13.49 1.31
N TRP A 228 -14.05 -12.27 1.45
CA TRP A 228 -13.85 -11.34 0.34
C TRP A 228 -12.91 -11.93 -0.72
N ILE A 229 -11.77 -12.50 -0.32
CA ILE A 229 -10.83 -13.18 -1.23
C ILE A 229 -11.52 -14.29 -2.01
N LEU A 230 -12.28 -15.16 -1.32
CA LEU A 230 -12.98 -16.27 -1.93
C LEU A 230 -14.07 -15.82 -2.93
N GLU A 231 -14.75 -14.73 -2.64
CA GLU A 231 -15.71 -14.12 -3.54
C GLU A 231 -15.03 -13.62 -4.82
N LYS A 232 -13.91 -12.90 -4.70
CA LYS A 232 -13.19 -12.34 -5.84
C LYS A 232 -12.44 -13.39 -6.68
N LEU A 233 -12.19 -14.57 -6.13
CA LEU A 233 -11.56 -15.70 -6.87
C LEU A 233 -12.56 -16.53 -7.69
N LYS A 234 -13.86 -16.38 -7.47
CA LYS A 234 -14.87 -17.02 -8.32
C LYS A 234 -14.82 -16.44 -9.74
#